data_687ff48df9c9e72fa331ba8369bbfd47
#
_entry.id   687ff48df9c9e72fa331ba8369bbfd47
#
_cell.length_a   1.000
_cell.length_b   1.000
_cell.length_c   1.000
_cell.angle_alpha   90.00
_cell.angle_beta   90.00
_cell.angle_gamma   90.00
#
_symmetry.space_group_name_H-M   'P 1'
#
loop_
_entity.id
_entity.type
_entity.pdbx_description
1 polymer ?
#
loop_
_entity_poly.entity_id
_entity_poly.type
_entity_poly.pdbx_seq_one_letter_code
_entity_poly.pdbx_strand_id
1 'polypeptide(L)'
;MKKKIIISLISIIILTIPLFILVQNNLENSDEIIAKESLITYQSNLEEKFKIDGYTIDNPNIILDPYDASPLTALVLFETNDEVEPTITIVGKDELTTYTYESKKSNKHYLPIYGLYADYENTIIIEYGDVRKEITIKTNPLPDNFILPTSIKADKEKLSNDLYFFTPSSRGYTCAYDTNGDVRWYLTNYAIWNINKLKNGHMLVSTERLINAPYYMTGLYEIDMFGKIYNEYSLEGGYHHDYYEMPNGNLLVASDNFNSDEGTVEDYIVEIDRQNGNIVKKFDLKSILNMEDGKSENWSSYDWFHNNAVWYDDKTNSITLSGRHQDAVINISYETGNLNWIIGDSTNWSSEYQKYFFKPVGDNFE
;
A
#
# COMPACT_ATOMS: atom_id res chain seq x y z
N MET A 1 61.44 10.34 -12.63
CA MET A 1 60.28 10.55 -13.52
C MET A 1 59.16 9.52 -13.35
N LYS A 2 59.42 8.20 -13.29
CA LYS A 2 58.39 7.17 -13.20
C LYS A 2 57.48 7.25 -11.95
N LYS A 3 58.00 7.64 -10.75
CA LYS A 3 57.21 7.77 -9.51
C LYS A 3 56.20 8.94 -9.56
N LYS A 4 56.51 10.05 -10.23
CA LYS A 4 55.55 11.18 -10.36
C LYS A 4 54.40 10.89 -11.30
N ILE A 5 54.62 10.07 -12.33
CA ILE A 5 53.58 9.67 -13.28
C ILE A 5 52.58 8.70 -12.63
N ILE A 6 53.06 7.76 -11.75
CA ILE A 6 52.19 6.82 -11.05
C ILE A 6 51.31 7.54 -10.04
N ILE A 7 51.83 8.53 -9.29
CA ILE A 7 51.05 9.33 -8.33
C ILE A 7 50.00 10.16 -9.06
N SER A 8 50.32 10.72 -10.19
CA SER A 8 49.36 11.47 -11.01
C SER A 8 48.23 10.59 -11.57
N LEU A 9 48.54 9.38 -12.02
CA LEU A 9 47.55 8.41 -12.50
C LEU A 9 46.65 7.92 -11.38
N ILE A 10 47.16 7.61 -10.19
CA ILE A 10 46.38 7.21 -9.01
C ILE A 10 45.47 8.34 -8.55
N SER A 11 45.96 9.60 -8.54
CA SER A 11 45.13 10.75 -8.17
C SER A 11 43.98 11.02 -9.16
N ILE A 12 44.18 10.77 -10.45
CA ILE A 12 43.12 10.87 -11.46
C ILE A 12 42.08 9.76 -11.28
N ILE A 13 42.51 8.53 -11.01
CA ILE A 13 41.59 7.40 -10.76
C ILE A 13 40.76 7.63 -9.49
N ILE A 14 41.37 8.14 -8.42
CA ILE A 14 40.66 8.43 -7.14
C ILE A 14 39.63 9.55 -7.30
N LEU A 15 39.83 10.51 -8.20
CA LEU A 15 38.87 11.59 -8.47
C LEU A 15 37.80 11.20 -9.49
N THR A 16 38.09 10.27 -10.40
CA THR A 16 37.12 9.89 -11.46
C THR A 16 36.10 8.84 -10.99
N ILE A 17 36.47 7.96 -10.07
CA ILE A 17 35.55 6.96 -9.51
C ILE A 17 34.37 7.60 -8.72
N PRO A 18 34.57 8.56 -7.80
CA PRO A 18 33.47 9.26 -7.15
C PRO A 18 32.61 10.06 -8.12
N LEU A 19 33.20 10.67 -9.13
CA LEU A 19 32.47 11.43 -10.15
C LEU A 19 31.62 10.51 -11.03
N PHE A 20 32.15 9.33 -11.39
CA PHE A 20 31.41 8.33 -12.16
C PHE A 20 30.23 7.76 -11.36
N ILE A 21 30.42 7.46 -10.07
CA ILE A 21 29.36 7.01 -9.17
C ILE A 21 28.29 8.10 -9.00
N LEU A 22 28.69 9.36 -8.83
CA LEU A 22 27.79 10.50 -8.75
C LEU A 22 26.98 10.70 -10.05
N VAL A 23 27.62 10.55 -11.19
CA VAL A 23 26.93 10.65 -12.50
C VAL A 23 26.01 9.48 -12.71
N GLN A 24 26.40 8.26 -12.33
CA GLN A 24 25.55 7.08 -12.43
C GLN A 24 24.34 7.18 -11.50
N ASN A 25 24.52 7.59 -10.23
CA ASN A 25 23.43 7.83 -9.31
C ASN A 25 22.49 8.95 -9.78
N ASN A 26 23.00 10.00 -10.41
CA ASN A 26 22.16 11.06 -10.98
C ASN A 26 21.43 10.60 -12.25
N LEU A 27 22.02 9.70 -13.06
CA LEU A 27 21.36 9.12 -14.24
C LEU A 27 20.28 8.12 -13.80
N GLU A 28 20.57 7.26 -12.83
CA GLU A 28 19.59 6.36 -12.24
C GLU A 28 18.42 7.13 -11.62
N ASN A 29 18.69 8.21 -10.85
CA ASN A 29 17.66 9.08 -10.30
C ASN A 29 16.87 9.82 -11.38
N SER A 30 17.50 10.24 -12.48
CA SER A 30 16.80 10.92 -13.59
C SER A 30 15.91 9.96 -14.39
N ASP A 31 16.38 8.72 -14.60
CA ASP A 31 15.60 7.68 -15.26
C ASP A 31 14.42 7.22 -14.39
N GLU A 32 14.61 7.18 -13.07
CA GLU A 32 13.58 6.88 -12.08
C GLU A 32 12.52 8.00 -11.99
N ILE A 33 12.92 9.28 -12.05
CA ILE A 33 12.00 10.43 -12.10
C ILE A 33 11.21 10.44 -13.41
N ILE A 34 11.85 10.13 -14.55
CA ILE A 34 11.17 10.02 -15.84
C ILE A 34 10.19 8.84 -15.85
N ALA A 35 10.56 7.69 -15.26
CA ALA A 35 9.66 6.56 -15.09
C ALA A 35 8.45 6.91 -14.19
N LYS A 36 8.65 7.75 -13.18
CA LYS A 36 7.62 8.22 -12.26
C LYS A 36 6.52 9.03 -12.94
N GLU A 37 6.86 10.02 -13.76
CA GLU A 37 5.87 10.79 -14.54
C GLU A 37 5.20 9.93 -15.62
N SER A 38 5.88 8.88 -16.09
CA SER A 38 5.40 8.01 -17.17
C SER A 38 4.35 7.00 -16.75
N LEU A 39 4.30 6.56 -15.47
CA LEU A 39 3.42 5.44 -15.06
C LEU A 39 1.93 5.80 -15.14
N ILE A 40 1.52 6.94 -14.59
CA ILE A 40 0.13 7.42 -14.70
C ILE A 40 -0.20 7.73 -16.16
N THR A 41 0.73 8.37 -16.87
CA THR A 41 0.57 8.68 -18.31
C THR A 41 0.51 7.39 -19.13
N TYR A 42 1.37 6.41 -18.84
CA TYR A 42 1.37 5.11 -19.48
C TYR A 42 0.00 4.42 -19.32
N GLN A 43 -0.52 4.35 -18.09
CA GLN A 43 -1.82 3.75 -17.80
C GLN A 43 -2.97 4.50 -18.50
N SER A 44 -2.91 5.84 -18.56
CA SER A 44 -3.90 6.64 -19.30
C SER A 44 -3.89 6.32 -20.80
N ASN A 45 -2.73 6.06 -21.39
CA ASN A 45 -2.62 5.67 -22.79
C ASN A 45 -3.22 4.27 -23.06
N LEU A 46 -3.20 3.36 -22.08
CA LEU A 46 -3.84 2.05 -22.21
C LEU A 46 -5.37 2.15 -22.40
N GLU A 47 -6.00 3.20 -21.84
CA GLU A 47 -7.44 3.43 -21.94
C GLU A 47 -7.92 3.67 -23.38
N GLU A 48 -7.03 4.01 -24.32
CA GLU A 48 -7.35 4.08 -25.73
C GLU A 48 -7.84 2.74 -26.32
N LYS A 49 -7.47 1.62 -25.67
CA LYS A 49 -7.90 0.26 -26.03
C LYS A 49 -9.31 -0.07 -25.50
N PHE A 50 -9.84 0.74 -24.55
CA PHE A 50 -11.13 0.47 -23.89
C PHE A 50 -12.32 0.93 -24.75
N LYS A 51 -12.28 0.56 -26.04
CA LYS A 51 -13.33 0.89 -27.00
C LYS A 51 -14.44 -0.16 -26.95
N ILE A 52 -15.66 0.34 -26.91
CA ILE A 52 -16.86 -0.48 -26.79
C ILE A 52 -17.60 -0.62 -28.14
N ASP A 53 -17.32 0.25 -29.09
CA ASP A 53 -18.09 0.37 -30.32
C ASP A 53 -18.07 -0.95 -31.15
N GLY A 54 -19.26 -1.50 -31.43
CA GLY A 54 -19.44 -2.69 -32.23
C GLY A 54 -19.28 -4.03 -31.51
N TYR A 55 -18.99 -4.01 -30.19
CA TYR A 55 -18.98 -5.23 -29.40
C TYR A 55 -20.33 -5.50 -28.78
N THR A 56 -20.73 -6.77 -28.79
CA THR A 56 -21.98 -7.25 -28.20
C THR A 56 -21.69 -8.31 -27.15
N ILE A 57 -22.72 -8.72 -26.39
CA ILE A 57 -22.59 -9.79 -25.41
C ILE A 57 -22.15 -11.13 -26.05
N ASP A 58 -22.46 -11.35 -27.31
CA ASP A 58 -22.04 -12.55 -28.05
C ASP A 58 -20.58 -12.50 -28.53
N ASN A 59 -20.05 -11.30 -28.68
CA ASN A 59 -18.66 -11.05 -29.06
C ASN A 59 -18.12 -9.84 -28.29
N PRO A 60 -17.92 -9.95 -26.98
CA PRO A 60 -17.42 -8.85 -26.16
C PRO A 60 -15.93 -8.59 -26.40
N ASN A 61 -15.50 -7.34 -26.20
CA ASN A 61 -14.08 -7.02 -26.08
C ASN A 61 -13.60 -7.38 -24.65
N ILE A 62 -12.62 -8.28 -24.56
CA ILE A 62 -12.06 -8.74 -23.29
C ILE A 62 -10.60 -8.30 -23.21
N ILE A 63 -10.28 -7.46 -22.24
CA ILE A 63 -8.94 -6.94 -22.00
C ILE A 63 -8.45 -7.51 -20.68
N LEU A 64 -7.51 -8.46 -20.75
CA LEU A 64 -6.84 -9.02 -19.57
C LEU A 64 -5.79 -8.01 -19.08
N ASP A 65 -5.66 -7.87 -17.76
CA ASP A 65 -4.70 -6.94 -17.13
C ASP A 65 -4.75 -5.53 -17.75
N PRO A 66 -5.89 -4.82 -17.64
CA PRO A 66 -6.15 -3.63 -18.46
C PRO A 66 -5.15 -2.49 -18.24
N TYR A 67 -4.45 -2.47 -17.09
CA TYR A 67 -3.46 -1.44 -16.75
C TYR A 67 -2.03 -1.98 -16.60
N ASP A 68 -1.77 -3.23 -17.04
CA ASP A 68 -0.47 -3.91 -16.92
C ASP A 68 0.06 -3.92 -15.47
N ALA A 69 -0.84 -4.04 -14.51
CA ALA A 69 -0.54 -3.93 -13.08
C ALA A 69 -1.15 -5.02 -12.21
N SER A 70 -2.22 -5.68 -12.66
CA SER A 70 -2.92 -6.74 -11.91
C SER A 70 -3.38 -7.87 -12.84
N PRO A 71 -2.51 -8.85 -13.12
CA PRO A 71 -2.72 -9.87 -14.17
C PRO A 71 -3.91 -10.83 -13.96
N LEU A 72 -4.45 -10.91 -12.73
CA LEU A 72 -5.63 -11.72 -12.43
C LEU A 72 -6.92 -10.91 -12.45
N THR A 73 -6.96 -9.88 -13.32
CA THR A 73 -8.13 -9.04 -13.57
C THR A 73 -8.40 -8.91 -15.07
N ALA A 74 -9.64 -8.62 -15.43
CA ALA A 74 -10.00 -8.34 -16.81
C ALA A 74 -11.11 -7.28 -16.89
N LEU A 75 -11.17 -6.56 -18.01
CA LEU A 75 -12.25 -5.65 -18.36
C LEU A 75 -13.03 -6.22 -19.52
N VAL A 76 -14.36 -6.42 -19.36
CA VAL A 76 -15.26 -6.93 -20.40
C VAL A 76 -16.14 -5.80 -20.89
N LEU A 77 -16.10 -5.55 -22.19
CA LEU A 77 -16.72 -4.40 -22.85
C LEU A 77 -17.74 -4.86 -23.90
N PHE A 78 -18.99 -4.39 -23.84
CA PHE A 78 -20.01 -4.62 -24.85
C PHE A 78 -21.14 -3.59 -24.76
N GLU A 79 -21.96 -3.52 -25.82
CA GLU A 79 -23.18 -2.71 -25.87
C GLU A 79 -24.43 -3.58 -25.91
N THR A 80 -25.52 -3.04 -25.36
CA THR A 80 -26.89 -3.59 -25.45
C THR A 80 -27.81 -2.55 -26.07
N ASN A 81 -28.89 -3.00 -26.71
CA ASN A 81 -29.87 -2.08 -27.32
C ASN A 81 -30.62 -1.24 -26.29
N ASP A 82 -30.97 -1.87 -25.16
CA ASP A 82 -31.67 -1.25 -24.05
C ASP A 82 -30.70 -1.10 -22.84
N GLU A 83 -31.01 -0.17 -21.92
CA GLU A 83 -30.34 -0.09 -20.65
C GLU A 83 -30.68 -1.30 -19.80
N VAL A 84 -29.68 -2.11 -19.45
CA VAL A 84 -29.80 -3.29 -18.59
C VAL A 84 -28.85 -3.18 -17.39
N GLU A 85 -29.11 -3.97 -16.37
CA GLU A 85 -28.30 -4.09 -15.15
C GLU A 85 -27.77 -5.53 -15.06
N PRO A 86 -26.59 -5.82 -15.62
CA PRO A 86 -26.05 -7.17 -15.59
C PRO A 86 -25.62 -7.61 -14.20
N THR A 87 -25.91 -8.86 -13.87
CA THR A 87 -25.30 -9.62 -12.79
C THR A 87 -24.11 -10.39 -13.34
N ILE A 88 -22.96 -10.27 -12.68
CA ILE A 88 -21.70 -10.90 -13.08
C ILE A 88 -21.28 -11.91 -12.01
N THR A 89 -21.07 -13.16 -12.42
CA THR A 89 -20.58 -14.23 -11.54
C THR A 89 -19.21 -14.70 -12.03
N ILE A 90 -18.19 -14.56 -11.21
CA ILE A 90 -16.87 -15.15 -11.37
C ILE A 90 -16.89 -16.51 -10.69
N VAL A 91 -16.91 -17.58 -11.47
CA VAL A 91 -17.09 -18.94 -10.97
C VAL A 91 -15.79 -19.39 -10.27
N GLY A 92 -15.91 -19.73 -8.99
CA GLY A 92 -14.84 -20.28 -8.19
C GLY A 92 -14.76 -21.81 -8.26
N LYS A 93 -13.81 -22.37 -7.52
CA LYS A 93 -13.65 -23.82 -7.36
C LYS A 93 -14.72 -24.42 -6.42
N ASP A 94 -15.32 -23.59 -5.58
CA ASP A 94 -16.44 -23.90 -4.70
C ASP A 94 -17.31 -22.65 -4.45
N GLU A 95 -18.36 -22.79 -3.65
CA GLU A 95 -19.31 -21.73 -3.33
C GLU A 95 -18.62 -20.52 -2.63
N LEU A 96 -17.70 -20.79 -1.68
CA LEU A 96 -16.99 -19.74 -0.93
C LEU A 96 -15.95 -18.97 -1.77
N THR A 97 -15.63 -19.48 -2.96
CA THR A 97 -14.67 -18.86 -3.88
C THR A 97 -15.32 -18.33 -5.16
N THR A 98 -16.66 -18.41 -5.25
CA THR A 98 -17.47 -17.86 -6.32
C THR A 98 -17.96 -16.46 -5.93
N TYR A 99 -17.67 -15.44 -6.74
CA TYR A 99 -18.01 -14.05 -6.45
C TYR A 99 -19.10 -13.57 -7.43
N THR A 100 -20.11 -12.90 -6.89
CA THR A 100 -21.19 -12.33 -7.70
C THR A 100 -21.41 -10.86 -7.32
N TYR A 101 -21.58 -10.01 -8.31
CA TYR A 101 -21.93 -8.60 -8.12
C TYR A 101 -22.86 -8.10 -9.22
N GLU A 102 -23.57 -7.01 -8.96
CA GLU A 102 -24.43 -6.30 -9.91
C GLU A 102 -23.71 -5.08 -10.49
N SER A 103 -23.79 -4.90 -11.80
CA SER A 103 -23.27 -3.73 -12.48
C SER A 103 -24.31 -2.60 -12.47
N LYS A 104 -23.88 -1.38 -12.77
CA LYS A 104 -24.80 -0.26 -12.96
C LYS A 104 -25.63 -0.43 -14.21
N LYS A 105 -26.89 0.03 -14.16
CA LYS A 105 -27.78 0.09 -15.31
C LYS A 105 -27.21 1.00 -16.40
N SER A 106 -27.03 0.45 -17.60
CA SER A 106 -26.47 1.13 -18.77
C SER A 106 -26.81 0.36 -20.04
N ASN A 107 -26.56 0.96 -21.20
CA ASN A 107 -26.46 0.28 -22.48
C ASN A 107 -25.02 0.12 -22.95
N LYS A 108 -24.06 0.75 -22.26
CA LYS A 108 -22.61 0.60 -22.48
C LYS A 108 -21.98 -0.01 -21.22
N HIS A 109 -21.48 -1.22 -21.36
CA HIS A 109 -21.02 -2.03 -20.24
C HIS A 109 -19.50 -2.09 -20.20
N TYR A 110 -18.91 -1.63 -19.10
CA TYR A 110 -17.49 -1.74 -18.72
C TYR A 110 -17.43 -2.58 -17.47
N LEU A 111 -17.45 -3.89 -17.62
CA LEU A 111 -17.59 -4.82 -16.50
C LEU A 111 -16.21 -5.20 -15.95
N PRO A 112 -15.87 -4.79 -14.71
CA PRO A 112 -14.63 -5.16 -14.07
C PRO A 112 -14.71 -6.61 -13.59
N ILE A 113 -13.77 -7.44 -14.02
CA ILE A 113 -13.62 -8.83 -13.57
C ILE A 113 -12.41 -8.91 -12.66
N TYR A 114 -12.63 -9.27 -11.41
CA TYR A 114 -11.59 -9.42 -10.39
C TYR A 114 -11.56 -10.85 -9.85
N GLY A 115 -10.43 -11.27 -9.32
CA GLY A 115 -10.33 -12.55 -8.64
C GLY A 115 -10.30 -13.74 -9.58
N LEU A 116 -9.60 -13.63 -10.71
CA LEU A 116 -9.32 -14.75 -11.60
C LEU A 116 -8.24 -15.67 -10.96
N TYR A 117 -8.30 -16.98 -11.27
CA TYR A 117 -7.22 -17.92 -10.95
C TYR A 117 -6.08 -17.77 -11.95
N ALA A 118 -4.85 -17.98 -11.53
CA ALA A 118 -3.67 -18.02 -12.40
C ALA A 118 -3.57 -19.39 -13.12
N ASP A 119 -3.02 -19.40 -14.35
CA ASP A 119 -2.87 -20.59 -15.22
C ASP A 119 -4.17 -21.40 -15.34
N TYR A 120 -5.28 -20.69 -15.56
CA TYR A 120 -6.61 -21.28 -15.48
C TYR A 120 -7.55 -20.75 -16.58
N GLU A 121 -8.50 -21.59 -17.03
CA GLU A 121 -9.62 -21.17 -17.85
C GLU A 121 -10.78 -20.75 -16.94
N ASN A 122 -10.81 -19.46 -16.60
CA ASN A 122 -11.79 -18.88 -15.70
C ASN A 122 -13.15 -18.70 -16.40
N THR A 123 -14.21 -19.14 -15.76
CA THR A 123 -15.59 -18.99 -16.25
C THR A 123 -16.24 -17.76 -15.64
N ILE A 124 -16.75 -16.87 -16.48
CA ILE A 124 -17.50 -15.69 -16.09
C ILE A 124 -18.93 -15.83 -16.65
N ILE A 125 -19.93 -15.68 -15.80
CA ILE A 125 -21.34 -15.69 -16.21
C ILE A 125 -21.87 -14.28 -16.11
N ILE A 126 -22.50 -13.79 -17.21
CA ILE A 126 -23.15 -12.48 -17.28
C ILE A 126 -24.63 -12.71 -17.57
N GLU A 127 -25.50 -12.19 -16.69
CA GLU A 127 -26.94 -12.38 -16.77
C GLU A 127 -27.72 -11.06 -16.70
N TYR A 128 -28.68 -10.86 -17.58
CA TYR A 128 -29.65 -9.76 -17.56
C TYR A 128 -30.91 -10.15 -18.32
N GLY A 129 -32.08 -9.86 -17.76
CA GLY A 129 -33.36 -10.32 -18.34
C GLY A 129 -33.37 -11.82 -18.58
N ASP A 130 -33.64 -12.23 -19.83
CA ASP A 130 -33.61 -13.64 -20.27
C ASP A 130 -32.24 -14.06 -20.86
N VAL A 131 -31.27 -13.14 -20.88
CA VAL A 131 -29.94 -13.42 -21.43
C VAL A 131 -29.04 -13.99 -20.31
N ARG A 132 -28.39 -15.13 -20.64
CA ARG A 132 -27.33 -15.73 -19.85
C ARG A 132 -26.16 -16.06 -20.76
N LYS A 133 -25.03 -15.41 -20.54
CA LYS A 133 -23.80 -15.61 -21.32
C LYS A 133 -22.67 -16.11 -20.46
N GLU A 134 -22.03 -17.18 -20.92
CA GLU A 134 -20.80 -17.69 -20.33
C GLU A 134 -19.60 -17.28 -21.17
N ILE A 135 -18.58 -16.73 -20.53
CA ILE A 135 -17.33 -16.27 -21.13
C ILE A 135 -16.18 -16.99 -20.44
N THR A 136 -15.23 -17.50 -21.23
CA THR A 136 -14.00 -18.09 -20.71
C THR A 136 -12.84 -17.10 -20.84
N ILE A 137 -12.15 -16.84 -19.73
CA ILE A 137 -10.95 -15.99 -19.69
C ILE A 137 -9.77 -16.85 -19.23
N LYS A 138 -8.81 -17.05 -20.14
CA LYS A 138 -7.56 -17.75 -19.83
C LYS A 138 -6.52 -16.78 -19.29
N THR A 139 -5.95 -17.09 -18.14
CA THR A 139 -4.89 -16.32 -17.48
C THR A 139 -3.53 -16.99 -17.60
N ASN A 140 -2.48 -16.20 -17.47
CA ASN A 140 -1.11 -16.69 -17.40
C ASN A 140 -0.79 -17.31 -16.02
N PRO A 141 0.27 -18.15 -15.92
CA PRO A 141 0.77 -18.61 -14.63
C PRO A 141 1.28 -17.44 -13.78
N LEU A 142 1.38 -17.66 -12.47
CA LEU A 142 2.08 -16.74 -11.56
C LEU A 142 3.57 -16.64 -11.97
N PRO A 143 4.22 -15.50 -11.68
CA PRO A 143 5.66 -15.36 -11.89
C PRO A 143 6.45 -16.46 -11.16
N ASP A 144 7.56 -16.92 -11.76
CA ASP A 144 8.40 -17.99 -11.19
C ASP A 144 8.95 -17.66 -9.79
N ASN A 145 9.11 -16.39 -9.49
CA ASN A 145 9.56 -15.89 -8.19
C ASN A 145 8.41 -15.56 -7.21
N PHE A 146 7.17 -15.96 -7.53
CA PHE A 146 6.03 -15.76 -6.64
C PHE A 146 6.16 -16.69 -5.43
N ILE A 147 6.15 -16.13 -4.23
CA ILE A 147 6.28 -16.87 -2.98
C ILE A 147 4.89 -17.31 -2.53
N LEU A 148 4.61 -18.60 -2.62
CA LEU A 148 3.37 -19.19 -2.13
C LEU A 148 3.47 -19.58 -0.64
N PRO A 149 2.35 -19.64 0.09
CA PRO A 149 2.32 -20.16 1.45
C PRO A 149 2.85 -21.59 1.54
N THR A 150 3.67 -21.89 2.54
CA THR A 150 4.19 -23.25 2.78
C THR A 150 3.16 -24.19 3.39
N SER A 151 2.14 -23.66 4.01
CA SER A 151 0.99 -24.40 4.54
C SER A 151 -0.24 -23.50 4.64
N ILE A 152 -1.41 -24.09 4.46
CA ILE A 152 -2.70 -23.41 4.55
C ILE A 152 -3.56 -24.17 5.57
N LYS A 153 -4.11 -23.46 6.54
CA LYS A 153 -5.13 -23.95 7.46
C LYS A 153 -6.26 -22.94 7.51
N ALA A 154 -7.40 -23.27 6.96
CA ALA A 154 -8.56 -22.42 6.89
C ALA A 154 -9.75 -23.09 7.63
N ASP A 155 -10.31 -22.41 8.62
CA ASP A 155 -11.58 -22.77 9.23
C ASP A 155 -12.70 -22.12 8.42
N LYS A 156 -13.16 -22.82 7.37
CA LYS A 156 -14.10 -22.29 6.39
C LYS A 156 -15.46 -21.90 7.00
N GLU A 157 -15.81 -22.43 8.18
CA GLU A 157 -17.05 -22.06 8.87
C GLU A 157 -16.97 -20.64 9.47
N LYS A 158 -15.75 -20.12 9.67
CA LYS A 158 -15.48 -18.77 10.20
C LYS A 158 -15.06 -17.75 9.15
N LEU A 159 -14.88 -18.20 7.92
CA LEU A 159 -14.45 -17.32 6.83
C LEU A 159 -15.66 -16.89 6.00
N SER A 160 -15.64 -15.64 5.55
CA SER A 160 -16.58 -15.12 4.58
C SER A 160 -16.12 -15.41 3.13
N ASN A 161 -17.03 -15.24 2.18
CA ASN A 161 -16.75 -15.24 0.75
C ASN A 161 -16.04 -13.92 0.36
N ASP A 162 -14.79 -13.75 0.82
CA ASP A 162 -13.98 -12.55 0.62
C ASP A 162 -12.58 -12.91 0.13
N LEU A 163 -11.86 -11.89 -0.34
CA LEU A 163 -10.43 -11.96 -0.61
C LEU A 163 -9.64 -11.44 0.59
N TYR A 164 -8.60 -12.16 0.96
CA TYR A 164 -7.71 -11.83 2.07
C TYR A 164 -6.41 -11.25 1.51
N PHE A 165 -6.19 -9.95 1.77
CA PHE A 165 -5.06 -9.19 1.24
C PHE A 165 -3.85 -9.27 2.15
N PHE A 166 -2.66 -9.40 1.52
CA PHE A 166 -1.37 -9.46 2.19
C PHE A 166 -0.36 -8.61 1.44
N THR A 167 0.46 -7.90 2.21
CA THR A 167 1.67 -7.23 1.71
C THR A 167 2.91 -7.94 2.24
N PRO A 168 3.96 -8.10 1.44
CA PRO A 168 5.21 -8.66 1.94
C PRO A 168 5.92 -7.65 2.85
N SER A 169 6.63 -8.16 3.87
CA SER A 169 7.55 -7.34 4.68
C SER A 169 8.93 -7.19 4.03
N SER A 170 9.16 -7.86 2.91
CA SER A 170 10.40 -7.87 2.16
C SER A 170 10.11 -8.17 0.68
N ARG A 171 10.91 -9.01 0.03
CA ARG A 171 10.68 -9.39 -1.37
C ARG A 171 9.41 -10.22 -1.52
N GLY A 172 8.58 -9.90 -2.52
CA GLY A 172 7.35 -10.61 -2.83
C GLY A 172 6.34 -9.70 -3.52
N TYR A 173 5.16 -10.24 -3.77
CA TYR A 173 4.05 -9.52 -4.39
C TYR A 173 2.99 -9.21 -3.35
N THR A 174 2.48 -7.97 -3.37
CA THR A 174 1.22 -7.65 -2.68
C THR A 174 0.11 -8.42 -3.39
N CYS A 175 -0.61 -9.27 -2.65
CA CYS A 175 -1.54 -10.21 -3.24
C CYS A 175 -2.75 -10.47 -2.35
N ALA A 176 -3.75 -11.17 -2.92
CA ALA A 176 -4.90 -11.63 -2.17
C ALA A 176 -5.19 -13.11 -2.46
N TYR A 177 -5.57 -13.82 -1.40
CA TYR A 177 -5.96 -15.22 -1.43
C TYR A 177 -7.45 -15.38 -1.18
N ASP A 178 -8.03 -16.43 -1.75
CA ASP A 178 -9.36 -16.89 -1.36
C ASP A 178 -9.31 -17.84 -0.14
N THR A 179 -10.45 -18.37 0.26
CA THR A 179 -10.59 -19.31 1.39
C THR A 179 -9.93 -20.67 1.16
N ASN A 180 -9.55 -21.00 -0.07
CA ASN A 180 -8.77 -22.19 -0.41
C ASN A 180 -7.26 -21.93 -0.38
N GLY A 181 -6.86 -20.65 -0.26
CA GLY A 181 -5.48 -20.22 -0.35
C GLY A 181 -4.95 -20.14 -1.78
N ASP A 182 -5.85 -20.10 -2.76
CA ASP A 182 -5.48 -19.80 -4.15
C ASP A 182 -5.27 -18.29 -4.30
N VAL A 183 -4.22 -17.91 -5.05
CA VAL A 183 -3.98 -16.50 -5.38
C VAL A 183 -5.05 -16.04 -6.36
N ARG A 184 -5.78 -14.98 -6.02
CA ARG A 184 -6.88 -14.44 -6.82
C ARG A 184 -6.63 -13.01 -7.29
N TRP A 185 -5.61 -12.38 -6.79
CA TRP A 185 -5.21 -11.03 -7.15
C TRP A 185 -3.76 -10.79 -6.73
N TYR A 186 -3.01 -10.02 -7.51
CA TYR A 186 -1.70 -9.50 -7.10
C TYR A 186 -1.33 -8.28 -7.93
N LEU A 187 -0.43 -7.43 -7.37
CA LEU A 187 0.19 -6.31 -8.08
C LEU A 187 1.54 -6.73 -8.64
N THR A 188 1.83 -6.34 -9.87
CA THR A 188 3.15 -6.50 -10.49
C THR A 188 4.16 -5.50 -9.95
N ASN A 189 3.70 -4.30 -9.57
CA ASN A 189 4.53 -3.28 -8.92
C ASN A 189 4.82 -3.67 -7.48
N TYR A 190 6.06 -3.44 -7.06
CA TYR A 190 6.46 -3.69 -5.67
C TYR A 190 5.74 -2.73 -4.73
N ALA A 191 5.10 -3.27 -3.72
CA ALA A 191 4.48 -2.51 -2.64
C ALA A 191 4.67 -3.27 -1.33
N ILE A 192 4.93 -2.54 -0.25
CA ILE A 192 5.16 -3.09 1.10
C ILE A 192 4.31 -2.37 2.14
N TRP A 193 4.38 -2.85 3.36
CA TRP A 193 3.71 -2.36 4.55
C TRP A 193 2.21 -2.64 4.52
N ASN A 194 1.38 -1.63 4.47
CA ASN A 194 -0.05 -1.77 4.62
C ASN A 194 -0.80 -1.70 3.28
N ILE A 195 -1.91 -2.41 3.16
CA ILE A 195 -2.91 -2.27 2.10
C ILE A 195 -4.29 -2.21 2.75
N ASN A 196 -4.96 -1.08 2.64
CA ASN A 196 -6.30 -0.88 3.19
C ASN A 196 -7.24 -0.33 2.12
N LYS A 197 -8.49 -0.79 2.17
CA LYS A 197 -9.57 -0.26 1.36
C LYS A 197 -10.06 1.06 1.95
N LEU A 198 -10.11 2.09 1.12
CA LEU A 198 -10.64 3.40 1.44
C LEU A 198 -12.18 3.43 1.32
N LYS A 199 -12.81 4.44 1.90
CA LYS A 199 -14.28 4.64 1.86
C LYS A 199 -14.84 4.78 0.44
N ASN A 200 -14.05 5.27 -0.52
CA ASN A 200 -14.44 5.35 -1.93
C ASN A 200 -14.28 4.03 -2.71
N GLY A 201 -13.77 2.98 -2.06
CA GLY A 201 -13.54 1.66 -2.66
C GLY A 201 -12.16 1.46 -3.28
N HIS A 202 -11.33 2.51 -3.40
CA HIS A 202 -9.93 2.39 -3.77
C HIS A 202 -9.10 1.77 -2.64
N MET A 203 -7.84 1.49 -2.93
CA MET A 203 -6.86 1.01 -1.96
C MET A 203 -5.67 1.96 -1.92
N LEU A 204 -5.02 2.05 -0.77
CA LEU A 204 -3.72 2.68 -0.65
C LEU A 204 -2.65 1.62 -0.52
N VAL A 205 -1.57 1.80 -1.27
CA VAL A 205 -0.35 0.97 -1.21
C VAL A 205 0.87 1.89 -1.25
N SER A 206 2.03 1.40 -0.80
CA SER A 206 3.27 2.16 -0.95
C SER A 206 3.63 2.36 -2.43
N THR A 207 4.38 3.41 -2.72
CA THR A 207 5.11 3.48 -3.99
C THR A 207 6.18 2.38 -4.03
N GLU A 208 6.70 2.07 -5.22
CA GLU A 208 7.80 1.10 -5.41
C GLU A 208 9.19 1.71 -5.20
N ARG A 209 9.28 3.02 -5.00
CA ARG A 209 10.54 3.78 -4.91
C ARG A 209 10.92 4.06 -3.47
N LEU A 210 12.20 3.88 -3.17
CA LEU A 210 12.80 4.27 -1.90
C LEU A 210 13.20 5.75 -1.91
N ILE A 211 12.91 6.45 -0.83
CA ILE A 211 13.49 7.75 -0.53
C ILE A 211 14.75 7.58 0.34
N ASN A 212 14.74 6.56 1.21
CA ASN A 212 15.88 6.21 2.05
C ASN A 212 15.88 4.69 2.32
N ALA A 213 17.08 4.12 2.44
CA ALA A 213 17.24 2.72 2.82
C ALA A 213 16.95 2.52 4.32
N PRO A 214 16.50 1.33 4.74
CA PRO A 214 16.33 0.14 3.90
C PRO A 214 14.94 0.00 3.28
N TYR A 215 13.92 0.77 3.68
CA TYR A 215 12.53 0.50 3.34
C TYR A 215 11.59 1.73 3.39
N TYR A 216 12.15 2.94 3.50
CA TYR A 216 11.34 4.16 3.49
C TYR A 216 10.93 4.50 2.07
N MET A 217 9.64 4.34 1.77
CA MET A 217 9.10 4.53 0.41
C MET A 217 8.82 6.02 0.15
N THR A 218 8.86 6.45 -1.10
CA THR A 218 8.63 7.88 -1.44
C THR A 218 7.24 8.38 -1.12
N GLY A 219 6.29 7.49 -0.84
CA GLY A 219 4.91 7.85 -0.50
C GLY A 219 3.92 6.74 -0.78
N LEU A 220 2.71 7.12 -1.17
CA LEU A 220 1.56 6.23 -1.35
C LEU A 220 0.93 6.41 -2.73
N TYR A 221 0.46 5.31 -3.32
CA TYR A 221 -0.46 5.29 -4.45
C TYR A 221 -1.89 5.01 -3.99
N GLU A 222 -2.84 5.75 -4.52
CA GLU A 222 -4.25 5.41 -4.48
C GLU A 222 -4.61 4.66 -5.76
N ILE A 223 -4.99 3.39 -5.63
CA ILE A 223 -5.26 2.48 -6.74
C ILE A 223 -6.64 1.83 -6.64
N ASP A 224 -7.15 1.30 -7.75
CA ASP A 224 -8.26 0.35 -7.76
C ASP A 224 -7.75 -1.11 -7.85
N MET A 225 -8.70 -2.06 -7.95
CA MET A 225 -8.38 -3.49 -8.08
C MET A 225 -7.73 -3.85 -9.41
N PHE A 226 -7.76 -2.99 -10.43
CA PHE A 226 -6.98 -3.16 -11.65
C PHE A 226 -5.51 -2.74 -11.49
N GLY A 227 -5.17 -2.10 -10.37
CA GLY A 227 -3.88 -1.46 -10.16
C GLY A 227 -3.74 -0.12 -10.91
N LYS A 228 -4.85 0.46 -11.41
CA LYS A 228 -4.87 1.82 -11.95
C LYS A 228 -4.53 2.81 -10.84
N ILE A 229 -3.56 3.67 -11.09
CA ILE A 229 -3.16 4.73 -10.18
C ILE A 229 -4.03 5.96 -10.43
N TYR A 230 -4.77 6.40 -9.42
CA TYR A 230 -5.58 7.62 -9.43
C TYR A 230 -4.82 8.82 -8.89
N ASN A 231 -4.07 8.61 -7.80
CA ASN A 231 -3.28 9.64 -7.15
C ASN A 231 -1.95 9.07 -6.65
N GLU A 232 -0.94 9.92 -6.60
CA GLU A 232 0.31 9.69 -5.90
C GLU A 232 0.49 10.76 -4.82
N TYR A 233 0.68 10.32 -3.57
CA TYR A 233 0.97 11.18 -2.43
C TYR A 233 2.45 11.06 -2.10
N SER A 234 3.27 11.99 -2.61
CA SER A 234 4.70 12.05 -2.34
C SER A 234 4.98 12.71 -0.99
N LEU A 235 5.85 12.11 -0.20
CA LEU A 235 6.21 12.55 1.15
C LEU A 235 7.70 12.86 1.22
N GLU A 236 8.07 14.05 1.69
CA GLU A 236 9.48 14.43 1.91
C GLU A 236 10.20 13.53 2.91
N GLY A 237 9.50 13.04 3.92
CA GLY A 237 10.00 12.08 4.90
C GLY A 237 9.70 10.63 4.54
N GLY A 238 9.12 10.37 3.38
CA GLY A 238 8.71 9.04 2.97
C GLY A 238 7.55 8.48 3.77
N TYR A 239 7.24 7.22 3.47
CA TYR A 239 6.20 6.41 4.10
C TYR A 239 6.79 5.13 4.65
N HIS A 240 6.36 4.76 5.84
CA HIS A 240 6.65 3.47 6.45
C HIS A 240 5.44 2.94 7.24
N HIS A 241 5.35 1.65 7.41
CA HIS A 241 4.44 0.87 8.24
C HIS A 241 2.95 1.14 8.03
N ASP A 242 2.40 2.33 8.38
CA ASP A 242 0.96 2.49 8.53
C ASP A 242 0.41 3.86 8.14
N TYR A 243 -0.86 3.89 7.81
CA TYR A 243 -1.66 5.08 7.55
C TYR A 243 -3.12 4.86 7.97
N TYR A 244 -3.84 5.95 8.18
CA TYR A 244 -5.25 5.96 8.56
C TYR A 244 -6.06 6.95 7.72
N GLU A 245 -7.19 6.50 7.13
CA GLU A 245 -8.14 7.40 6.46
C GLU A 245 -9.04 8.08 7.51
N MET A 246 -8.88 9.37 7.68
CA MET A 246 -9.64 10.18 8.63
C MET A 246 -11.11 10.36 8.20
N PRO A 247 -12.02 10.76 9.13
CA PRO A 247 -13.42 11.02 8.79
C PRO A 247 -13.63 12.10 7.74
N ASN A 248 -12.74 13.10 7.68
CA ASN A 248 -12.75 14.17 6.67
C ASN A 248 -12.19 13.73 5.30
N GLY A 249 -11.69 12.50 5.19
CA GLY A 249 -11.09 11.94 3.99
C GLY A 249 -9.59 12.19 3.85
N ASN A 250 -8.97 12.96 4.73
CA ASN A 250 -7.52 13.13 4.77
C ASN A 250 -6.83 11.84 5.21
N LEU A 251 -5.53 11.75 4.98
CA LEU A 251 -4.71 10.61 5.35
C LEU A 251 -3.76 11.01 6.48
N LEU A 252 -3.79 10.25 7.57
CA LEU A 252 -2.79 10.34 8.63
C LEU A 252 -1.75 9.25 8.38
N VAL A 253 -0.47 9.61 8.24
CA VAL A 253 0.57 8.72 7.71
C VAL A 253 1.79 8.72 8.63
N ALA A 254 2.32 7.53 8.91
CA ALA A 254 3.61 7.36 9.53
C ALA A 254 4.73 7.75 8.55
N SER A 255 5.59 8.67 8.94
CA SER A 255 6.61 9.31 8.11
C SER A 255 7.86 9.64 8.91
N ASP A 256 8.83 10.29 8.28
CA ASP A 256 10.09 10.72 8.85
C ASP A 256 10.37 12.19 8.57
N ASN A 257 11.45 12.69 9.19
CA ASN A 257 12.02 13.98 8.84
C ASN A 257 13.54 13.84 8.60
N PHE A 258 13.91 13.32 7.43
CA PHE A 258 15.32 13.12 7.04
C PHE A 258 16.15 14.41 6.94
N ASN A 259 15.48 15.58 6.98
CA ASN A 259 16.14 16.88 6.99
C ASN A 259 16.39 17.42 8.41
N SER A 260 16.05 16.66 9.46
CA SER A 260 16.36 17.06 10.83
C SER A 260 17.85 16.87 11.15
N ASP A 261 18.44 17.81 11.89
CA ASP A 261 19.84 17.71 12.36
C ASP A 261 20.04 16.53 13.33
N GLU A 262 18.97 16.00 13.89
CA GLU A 262 18.99 14.93 14.89
C GLU A 262 19.15 13.54 14.28
N GLY A 263 18.81 13.40 12.99
CA GLY A 263 19.02 12.17 12.22
C GLY A 263 18.25 10.95 12.73
N THR A 264 17.08 11.17 13.37
CA THR A 264 16.21 10.11 13.88
C THR A 264 15.24 9.64 12.81
N VAL A 265 14.66 8.44 12.98
CA VAL A 265 13.67 7.85 12.08
C VAL A 265 12.42 7.37 12.83
N GLU A 266 11.33 7.19 12.11
CA GLU A 266 10.06 6.60 12.55
C GLU A 266 9.44 7.32 13.77
N ASP A 267 9.56 8.63 13.77
CA ASP A 267 9.10 9.51 14.86
C ASP A 267 8.28 10.73 14.39
N TYR A 268 7.82 10.70 13.14
CA TYR A 268 6.92 11.72 12.56
C TYR A 268 5.59 11.12 12.15
N ILE A 269 4.52 11.90 12.36
CA ILE A 269 3.20 11.64 11.78
C ILE A 269 2.80 12.86 10.98
N VAL A 270 2.32 12.66 9.76
CA VAL A 270 1.85 13.73 8.90
C VAL A 270 0.39 13.52 8.51
N GLU A 271 -0.36 14.60 8.39
CA GLU A 271 -1.67 14.59 7.77
C GLU A 271 -1.58 15.16 6.36
N ILE A 272 -2.10 14.42 5.39
CA ILE A 272 -2.17 14.78 3.98
C ILE A 272 -3.60 15.16 3.63
N ASP A 273 -3.80 16.33 3.04
CA ASP A 273 -5.01 16.66 2.32
C ASP A 273 -5.08 15.79 1.07
N ARG A 274 -6.01 14.83 1.05
CA ARG A 274 -6.14 13.85 -0.03
C ARG A 274 -6.54 14.46 -1.37
N GLN A 275 -7.12 15.66 -1.39
CA GLN A 275 -7.55 16.31 -2.64
C GLN A 275 -6.39 16.90 -3.43
N ASN A 276 -5.35 17.38 -2.73
CA ASN A 276 -4.23 18.09 -3.35
C ASN A 276 -2.85 17.54 -3.01
N GLY A 277 -2.77 16.54 -2.10
CA GLY A 277 -1.52 15.90 -1.68
C GLY A 277 -0.67 16.74 -0.72
N ASN A 278 -1.14 17.90 -0.27
CA ASN A 278 -0.37 18.77 0.62
C ASN A 278 -0.38 18.23 2.06
N ILE A 279 0.76 18.36 2.74
CA ILE A 279 0.83 18.13 4.19
C ILE A 279 0.20 19.32 4.88
N VAL A 280 -0.88 19.07 5.64
CA VAL A 280 -1.63 20.09 6.37
C VAL A 280 -1.33 20.11 7.86
N LYS A 281 -0.77 19.02 8.41
CA LYS A 281 -0.38 18.92 9.82
C LYS A 281 0.80 17.97 9.99
N LYS A 282 1.66 18.26 10.96
CA LYS A 282 2.82 17.42 11.33
C LYS A 282 2.88 17.27 12.84
N PHE A 283 3.20 16.06 13.30
CA PHE A 283 3.46 15.76 14.71
C PHE A 283 4.87 15.18 14.81
N ASP A 284 5.75 15.94 15.45
CA ASP A 284 7.10 15.51 15.80
C ASP A 284 7.07 14.93 17.21
N LEU A 285 7.29 13.62 17.33
CA LEU A 285 7.19 12.93 18.62
C LEU A 285 8.28 13.36 19.60
N LYS A 286 9.41 13.89 19.13
CA LYS A 286 10.45 14.48 19.98
C LYS A 286 10.00 15.74 20.73
N SER A 287 9.00 16.44 20.19
CA SER A 287 8.38 17.58 20.87
C SER A 287 7.38 17.17 21.95
N ILE A 288 7.00 15.90 22.00
CA ILE A 288 5.95 15.32 22.86
C ILE A 288 6.55 14.46 23.96
N LEU A 289 7.56 13.67 23.62
CA LEU A 289 8.23 12.71 24.50
C LEU A 289 9.72 13.00 24.59
N ASN A 290 10.32 12.68 25.73
CA ASN A 290 11.75 12.63 25.86
C ASN A 290 12.27 11.29 25.29
N MET A 291 13.18 11.36 24.32
CA MET A 291 13.77 10.17 23.67
C MET A 291 14.47 9.21 24.65
N GLU A 292 14.93 9.73 25.80
CA GLU A 292 15.66 8.96 26.80
C GLU A 292 14.75 8.16 27.75
N ASP A 293 13.42 8.37 27.69
CA ASP A 293 12.43 7.66 28.51
C ASP A 293 11.92 6.38 27.80
N GLY A 294 11.49 5.40 28.58
CA GLY A 294 10.81 4.19 28.09
C GLY A 294 11.67 3.25 27.24
N LYS A 295 13.00 3.31 27.37
CA LYS A 295 13.92 2.50 26.56
C LYS A 295 13.71 1.00 26.76
N SER A 296 13.35 0.30 25.68
CA SER A 296 13.38 -1.15 25.61
C SER A 296 14.78 -1.69 25.26
N GLU A 297 14.93 -3.02 25.22
CA GLU A 297 16.19 -3.67 24.82
C GLU A 297 16.61 -3.34 23.38
N ASN A 298 15.64 -2.99 22.52
CA ASN A 298 15.87 -2.69 21.10
C ASN A 298 16.06 -1.19 20.81
N TRP A 299 15.99 -0.35 21.83
CA TRP A 299 16.12 1.09 21.68
C TRP A 299 17.50 1.52 21.13
N SER A 300 17.48 2.51 20.26
CA SER A 300 18.68 3.22 19.81
C SER A 300 18.38 4.71 19.67
N SER A 301 19.41 5.56 19.77
CA SER A 301 19.23 7.01 19.59
C SER A 301 18.83 7.42 18.18
N TYR A 302 19.10 6.56 17.19
CA TYR A 302 18.70 6.77 15.79
C TYR A 302 17.24 6.40 15.57
N ASP A 303 16.79 5.26 16.12
CA ASP A 303 15.46 4.70 15.99
C ASP A 303 14.86 4.50 17.39
N TRP A 304 14.48 5.62 17.99
CA TRP A 304 14.14 5.68 19.42
C TRP A 304 12.70 5.33 19.73
N PHE A 305 11.75 5.70 18.84
CA PHE A 305 10.32 5.44 19.02
C PHE A 305 9.85 4.23 18.22
N HIS A 306 10.23 4.18 16.94
CA HIS A 306 9.86 3.13 16.00
C HIS A 306 8.35 2.96 15.89
N ASN A 307 7.69 3.98 15.29
CA ASN A 307 6.23 3.98 15.14
C ASN A 307 5.75 2.97 14.12
N ASN A 308 4.97 1.99 14.53
CA ASN A 308 4.45 0.91 13.68
C ASN A 308 2.96 1.03 13.36
N ALA A 309 2.20 1.89 14.03
CA ALA A 309 0.78 2.03 13.82
C ALA A 309 0.28 3.44 14.11
N VAL A 310 -0.70 3.86 13.32
CA VAL A 310 -1.37 5.16 13.42
C VAL A 310 -2.88 4.95 13.42
N TRP A 311 -3.55 5.43 14.46
CA TRP A 311 -5.01 5.38 14.58
C TRP A 311 -5.57 6.72 15.03
N TYR A 312 -6.61 7.21 14.34
CA TYR A 312 -7.35 8.40 14.76
C TYR A 312 -8.71 8.02 15.35
N ASP A 313 -9.00 8.54 16.54
CA ASP A 313 -10.29 8.42 17.20
C ASP A 313 -11.08 9.75 17.09
N ASP A 314 -12.14 9.72 16.31
CA ASP A 314 -13.02 10.89 16.07
C ASP A 314 -13.84 11.31 17.30
N LYS A 315 -14.08 10.39 18.22
CA LYS A 315 -14.86 10.69 19.44
C LYS A 315 -14.06 11.50 20.45
N THR A 316 -12.78 11.23 20.55
CA THR A 316 -11.86 11.89 21.47
C THR A 316 -10.98 12.93 20.79
N ASN A 317 -11.04 13.05 19.47
CA ASN A 317 -10.18 13.90 18.64
C ASN A 317 -8.70 13.69 18.99
N SER A 318 -8.27 12.44 18.92
CA SER A 318 -6.93 12.04 19.35
C SER A 318 -6.29 11.02 18.41
N ILE A 319 -4.97 10.91 18.48
CA ILE A 319 -4.17 9.97 17.70
C ILE A 319 -3.54 8.97 18.66
N THR A 320 -3.69 7.69 18.36
CA THR A 320 -3.02 6.59 19.06
C THR A 320 -1.91 6.04 18.20
N LEU A 321 -0.73 5.87 18.80
CA LEU A 321 0.51 5.48 18.15
C LEU A 321 1.17 4.33 18.89
N SER A 322 1.84 3.43 18.17
CA SER A 322 2.59 2.31 18.74
C SER A 322 4.09 2.58 18.66
N GLY A 323 4.73 2.73 19.81
CA GLY A 323 6.19 2.90 19.95
C GLY A 323 6.86 1.58 20.30
N ARG A 324 7.40 0.88 19.29
CA ARG A 324 8.04 -0.43 19.47
C ARG A 324 9.26 -0.39 20.38
N HIS A 325 10.10 0.64 20.23
CA HIS A 325 11.36 0.73 20.99
C HIS A 325 11.19 1.35 22.37
N GLN A 326 9.98 1.75 22.71
CA GLN A 326 9.58 2.17 24.06
C GLN A 326 8.61 1.20 24.74
N ASP A 327 8.28 0.07 24.07
CA ASP A 327 7.30 -0.92 24.53
C ASP A 327 6.01 -0.26 25.02
N ALA A 328 5.54 0.77 24.28
CA ALA A 328 4.43 1.61 24.70
C ALA A 328 3.47 1.93 23.55
N VAL A 329 2.19 2.03 23.89
CA VAL A 329 1.17 2.68 23.06
C VAL A 329 0.87 4.03 23.69
N ILE A 330 0.97 5.10 22.89
CA ILE A 330 0.68 6.46 23.36
C ILE A 330 -0.56 7.01 22.64
N ASN A 331 -1.23 7.94 23.32
CA ASN A 331 -2.29 8.72 22.69
C ASN A 331 -2.01 10.21 22.87
N ILE A 332 -2.15 10.96 21.80
CA ILE A 332 -1.94 12.41 21.78
C ILE A 332 -3.18 13.14 21.29
N SER A 333 -3.38 14.36 21.76
CA SER A 333 -4.44 15.24 21.25
C SER A 333 -4.16 15.61 19.79
N TYR A 334 -5.09 15.36 18.90
CA TYR A 334 -4.96 15.80 17.50
C TYR A 334 -4.85 17.33 17.40
N GLU A 335 -5.56 18.07 18.25
CA GLU A 335 -5.56 19.53 18.18
C GLU A 335 -4.23 20.14 18.62
N THR A 336 -3.68 19.69 19.75
CA THR A 336 -2.54 20.32 20.41
C THR A 336 -1.24 19.53 20.33
N GLY A 337 -1.29 18.25 19.98
CA GLY A 337 -0.13 17.32 20.06
C GLY A 337 0.18 16.88 21.50
N ASN A 338 -0.51 17.38 22.53
CA ASN A 338 -0.20 17.02 23.91
C ASN A 338 -0.48 15.55 24.18
N LEU A 339 0.37 14.92 25.00
CA LEU A 339 0.20 13.56 25.48
C LEU A 339 -1.05 13.45 26.35
N ASN A 340 -1.94 12.52 26.03
CA ASN A 340 -3.14 12.23 26.80
C ASN A 340 -2.93 11.06 27.77
N TRP A 341 -2.36 9.94 27.28
CA TRP A 341 -2.12 8.74 28.08
C TRP A 341 -1.09 7.82 27.43
N ILE A 342 -0.56 6.90 28.25
CA ILE A 342 0.40 5.84 27.87
C ILE A 342 -0.10 4.50 28.37
N ILE A 343 -0.01 3.44 27.55
CA ILE A 343 -0.14 2.04 27.94
C ILE A 343 1.21 1.37 27.72
N GLY A 344 1.77 0.78 28.76
CA GLY A 344 3.09 0.13 28.75
C GLY A 344 3.66 -0.02 30.17
N ASP A 345 4.89 -0.52 30.28
CA ASP A 345 5.61 -0.59 31.54
C ASP A 345 6.17 0.81 31.89
N SER A 346 5.76 1.34 33.03
CA SER A 346 6.18 2.67 33.50
C SER A 346 7.57 2.70 34.16
N THR A 347 8.25 1.56 34.32
CA THR A 347 9.48 1.44 35.11
C THR A 347 10.63 2.28 34.58
N ASN A 348 10.77 2.32 33.23
CA ASN A 348 11.85 3.04 32.56
C ASN A 348 11.47 4.48 32.16
N TRP A 349 10.37 5.01 32.72
CA TRP A 349 9.89 6.35 32.43
C TRP A 349 10.10 7.29 33.59
N SER A 350 10.54 8.52 33.31
CA SER A 350 10.74 9.56 34.31
C SER A 350 9.45 9.93 35.06
N SER A 351 9.60 10.59 36.21
CA SER A 351 8.46 10.93 37.07
C SER A 351 7.42 11.84 36.43
N GLU A 352 7.78 12.62 35.43
CA GLU A 352 6.88 13.54 34.74
C GLU A 352 5.83 12.79 33.90
N TYR A 353 6.16 11.57 33.40
CA TYR A 353 5.25 10.74 32.61
C TYR A 353 4.37 9.81 33.44
N GLN A 354 4.71 9.52 34.70
CA GLN A 354 3.98 8.57 35.55
C GLN A 354 2.47 8.86 35.66
N LYS A 355 2.05 10.11 35.57
CA LYS A 355 0.64 10.54 35.62
C LYS A 355 -0.17 10.16 34.38
N TYR A 356 0.49 9.83 33.28
CA TYR A 356 -0.15 9.50 31.99
C TYR A 356 -0.40 7.99 31.82
N PHE A 357 0.25 7.16 32.66
CA PHE A 357 0.09 5.71 32.55
C PHE A 357 -1.26 5.22 33.04
N PHE A 358 -1.85 4.30 32.27
CA PHE A 358 -2.96 3.51 32.77
C PHE A 358 -2.50 2.65 33.93
N LYS A 359 -3.37 2.54 34.94
CA LYS A 359 -3.14 1.64 36.08
C LYS A 359 -3.93 0.36 35.84
N PRO A 360 -3.29 -0.80 36.01
CA PRO A 360 -3.99 -2.08 35.87
C PRO A 360 -5.12 -2.18 36.90
N VAL A 361 -6.24 -2.77 36.50
CA VAL A 361 -7.33 -3.14 37.41
C VAL A 361 -7.11 -4.61 37.78
N GLY A 362 -6.43 -4.85 38.90
CA GLY A 362 -6.01 -6.19 39.34
C GLY A 362 -4.51 -6.22 39.63
N ASP A 363 -3.98 -7.41 39.89
CA ASP A 363 -2.59 -7.53 40.38
C ASP A 363 -1.53 -7.52 39.29
N ASN A 364 -1.88 -7.68 38.02
CA ASN A 364 -0.92 -7.73 36.91
C ASN A 364 -1.45 -7.04 35.65
N PHE A 365 -0.55 -6.33 34.99
CA PHE A 365 -0.66 -5.93 33.58
C PHE A 365 0.21 -6.92 32.81
N GLU A 366 -0.42 -7.90 32.16
CA GLU A 366 0.22 -8.81 31.22
C GLU A 366 -0.09 -8.40 29.78
#